data_7f88c46a0cf7b7f72fbf14ef4a178e29
#
_entry.id   7f88c46a0cf7b7f72fbf14ef4a178e29
#
_cell.length_a   1.000
_cell.length_b   1.000
_cell.length_c   1.000
_cell.angle_alpha   90.00
_cell.angle_beta   90.00
_cell.angle_gamma   90.00
#
_symmetry.space_group_name_H-M   'P 1'
#
loop_
_entity.id
_entity.type
_entity.pdbx_description
1 polymer ?
#
loop_
_entity_poly.entity_id
_entity_poly.type
_entity_poly.pdbx_seq_one_letter_code
_entity_poly.pdbx_strand_id
1 'polypeptide(L)'
;MTTLWYDSGYEFKVGVLDTFAEFLRNSENYFEKAREALKCYLKVDDEYIIFHKEELELDIPDEICEFVEQMKIEAIWLWAGENFISVDFMINPEESDQILCVKFNDSLEVESVDWES
;
A
#
# COMPACT_ATOMS: atom_id res chain seq x y z
N MET A 1 9.71 -8.78 -5.09
CA MET A 1 9.80 -7.91 -6.28
C MET A 1 8.54 -7.06 -6.40
N THR A 2 8.70 -5.76 -6.53
CA THR A 2 7.57 -4.85 -6.64
C THR A 2 7.05 -4.82 -8.08
N THR A 3 5.76 -5.03 -8.27
CA THR A 3 5.13 -4.99 -9.58
C THR A 3 4.47 -3.62 -9.79
N LEU A 4 4.73 -3.03 -10.95
CA LEU A 4 4.15 -1.75 -11.34
C LEU A 4 3.00 -1.99 -12.31
N TRP A 5 1.82 -1.47 -11.98
CA TRP A 5 0.61 -1.64 -12.77
C TRP A 5 0.02 -0.29 -13.17
N TYR A 6 -0.63 -0.25 -14.33
CA TYR A 6 -1.42 0.91 -14.74
C TYR A 6 -2.70 0.43 -15.43
N ASP A 7 -3.70 1.28 -15.40
CA ASP A 7 -4.99 0.99 -15.99
C ASP A 7 -4.94 1.24 -17.49
N SER A 8 -4.95 0.19 -18.29
CA SER A 8 -4.72 0.25 -19.74
C SER A 8 -5.94 0.62 -20.57
N GLY A 9 -7.10 0.81 -19.95
CA GLY A 9 -8.33 1.14 -20.66
C GLY A 9 -8.60 2.64 -20.84
N TYR A 10 -7.72 3.50 -20.33
CA TYR A 10 -7.95 4.94 -20.29
C TYR A 10 -6.85 5.71 -21.00
N GLU A 11 -7.22 6.86 -21.56
CA GLU A 11 -6.24 7.81 -22.08
C GLU A 11 -5.60 8.54 -20.91
N PHE A 12 -4.27 8.61 -20.92
CA PHE A 12 -3.53 9.34 -19.90
C PHE A 12 -3.54 10.83 -20.21
N LYS A 13 -4.01 11.61 -19.24
CA LYS A 13 -3.86 13.06 -19.31
C LYS A 13 -2.45 13.42 -18.86
N VAL A 14 -1.92 14.52 -19.38
CA VAL A 14 -0.57 14.97 -19.04
C VAL A 14 -0.39 15.11 -17.53
N GLY A 15 -1.39 15.68 -16.85
CA GLY A 15 -1.34 15.85 -15.39
C GLY A 15 -1.26 14.52 -14.62
N VAL A 16 -1.93 13.47 -15.10
CA VAL A 16 -1.88 12.15 -14.47
C VAL A 16 -0.50 11.55 -14.60
N LEU A 17 0.11 11.64 -15.79
CA LEU A 17 1.46 11.13 -16.01
C LEU A 17 2.50 11.91 -15.20
N ASP A 18 2.34 13.22 -15.06
CA ASP A 18 3.22 14.05 -14.26
C ASP A 18 3.13 13.67 -12.78
N THR A 19 1.93 13.44 -12.27
CA THR A 19 1.71 13.00 -10.89
C THR A 19 2.36 11.65 -10.64
N PHE A 20 2.19 10.71 -11.56
CA PHE A 20 2.79 9.39 -11.44
C PHE A 20 4.32 9.45 -11.51
N ALA A 21 4.86 10.28 -12.41
CA ALA A 21 6.29 10.48 -12.52
C ALA A 21 6.88 11.09 -11.24
N GLU A 22 6.19 12.05 -10.63
CA GLU A 22 6.58 12.63 -9.35
C GLU A 22 6.60 11.56 -8.26
N PHE A 23 5.56 10.72 -8.20
CA PHE A 23 5.49 9.62 -7.25
C PHE A 23 6.70 8.69 -7.39
N LEU A 24 7.02 8.27 -8.61
CA LEU A 24 8.14 7.36 -8.86
C LEU A 24 9.49 8.00 -8.55
N ARG A 25 9.63 9.29 -8.87
CA ARG A 25 10.88 10.02 -8.63
C ARG A 25 11.20 10.16 -7.16
N ASN A 26 10.17 10.31 -6.31
CA ASN A 26 10.31 10.45 -4.87
C ASN A 26 9.71 9.28 -4.11
N SER A 27 9.78 8.08 -4.68
CA SER A 27 9.08 6.90 -4.18
C SER A 27 9.40 6.59 -2.72
N GLU A 28 10.64 6.74 -2.28
CA GLU A 28 11.01 6.47 -0.90
C GLU A 28 10.23 7.34 0.09
N ASN A 29 10.03 8.62 -0.23
CA ASN A 29 9.24 9.53 0.57
C ASN A 29 7.78 9.08 0.66
N TYR A 30 7.21 8.68 -0.46
CA TYR A 30 5.80 8.27 -0.49
C TYR A 30 5.61 6.91 0.16
N PHE A 31 6.57 6.00 0.04
CA PHE A 31 6.52 4.72 0.76
C PHE A 31 6.59 4.95 2.27
N GLU A 32 7.38 5.92 2.72
CA GLU A 32 7.44 6.27 4.13
C GLU A 32 6.11 6.84 4.63
N LYS A 33 5.48 7.73 3.84
CA LYS A 33 4.14 8.23 4.13
C LYS A 33 3.12 7.09 4.20
N ALA A 34 3.21 6.14 3.29
CA ALA A 34 2.33 4.97 3.28
C ALA A 34 2.52 4.13 4.54
N ARG A 35 3.75 3.89 4.96
CA ARG A 35 4.02 3.13 6.19
C ARG A 35 3.52 3.85 7.43
N GLU A 36 3.63 5.17 7.49
CA GLU A 36 3.04 5.95 8.59
C GLU A 36 1.52 5.83 8.61
N ALA A 37 0.89 5.83 7.44
CA ALA A 37 -0.56 5.63 7.34
C ALA A 37 -0.95 4.22 7.81
N LEU A 38 -0.16 3.20 7.48
CA LEU A 38 -0.40 1.83 7.95
C LEU A 38 -0.28 1.74 9.47
N LYS A 39 0.70 2.42 10.05
CA LYS A 39 0.86 2.45 11.51
C LYS A 39 -0.37 3.07 12.18
N CYS A 40 -0.87 4.18 11.64
CA CYS A 40 -2.09 4.80 12.15
C CYS A 40 -3.31 3.90 11.99
N TYR A 41 -3.46 3.25 10.85
CA TYR A 41 -4.55 2.32 10.60
C TYR A 41 -4.56 1.18 11.62
N LEU A 42 -3.40 0.56 11.83
CA LEU A 42 -3.28 -0.60 12.73
C LEU A 42 -3.43 -0.22 14.20
N LYS A 43 -3.18 1.03 14.57
CA LYS A 43 -3.44 1.52 15.93
C LYS A 43 -4.93 1.61 16.22
N VAL A 44 -5.73 1.89 15.20
CA VAL A 44 -7.19 1.98 15.34
C VAL A 44 -7.84 0.61 15.21
N ASP A 45 -7.30 -0.23 14.31
CA ASP A 45 -7.86 -1.55 14.02
C ASP A 45 -6.70 -2.53 13.77
N ASP A 46 -6.39 -3.34 14.76
CA ASP A 46 -5.29 -4.29 14.72
C ASP A 46 -5.71 -5.69 14.24
N GLU A 47 -6.90 -5.83 13.69
CA GLU A 47 -7.40 -7.14 13.24
C GLU A 47 -6.56 -7.79 12.16
N TYR A 48 -5.91 -7.02 11.31
CA TYR A 48 -4.99 -7.55 10.32
C TYR A 48 -3.84 -8.31 10.97
N ILE A 49 -3.28 -7.74 12.03
CA ILE A 49 -2.19 -8.38 12.79
C ILE A 49 -2.72 -9.64 13.49
N ILE A 50 -3.85 -9.52 14.15
CA ILE A 50 -4.48 -10.63 14.87
C ILE A 50 -4.78 -11.80 13.93
N PHE A 51 -5.34 -11.49 12.75
CA PHE A 51 -5.64 -12.50 11.74
C PHE A 51 -4.40 -13.33 11.39
N HIS A 52 -3.29 -12.65 11.11
CA HIS A 52 -2.07 -13.33 10.70
C HIS A 52 -1.44 -14.15 11.82
N LYS A 53 -1.59 -13.71 13.06
CA LYS A 53 -1.05 -14.44 14.22
C LYS A 53 -1.93 -15.61 14.64
N GLU A 54 -3.24 -15.42 14.64
CA GLU A 54 -4.16 -16.42 15.18
C GLU A 54 -4.70 -17.37 14.12
N GLU A 55 -5.11 -16.85 12.96
CA GLU A 55 -5.70 -17.67 11.90
C GLU A 55 -4.64 -18.37 11.05
N LEU A 56 -3.57 -17.66 10.71
CA LEU A 56 -2.48 -18.21 9.89
C LEU A 56 -1.30 -18.70 10.73
N GLU A 57 -1.30 -18.43 12.03
CA GLU A 57 -0.27 -18.85 12.97
C GLU A 57 1.15 -18.44 12.53
N LEU A 58 1.28 -17.25 11.94
CA LEU A 58 2.57 -16.74 11.48
C LEU A 58 3.37 -16.18 12.65
N ASP A 59 4.68 -16.37 12.60
CA ASP A 59 5.61 -15.79 13.55
C ASP A 59 5.97 -14.37 13.10
N ILE A 60 5.19 -13.41 13.56
CA ILE A 60 5.32 -11.99 13.16
C ILE A 60 5.32 -11.12 14.42
N PRO A 61 5.90 -9.91 14.34
CA PRO A 61 5.94 -9.00 15.49
C PRO A 61 4.55 -8.56 15.96
N ASP A 62 4.39 -8.41 17.28
CA ASP A 62 3.21 -7.82 17.88
C ASP A 62 3.22 -6.29 17.80
N GLU A 63 4.40 -5.71 17.83
CA GLU A 63 4.59 -4.27 17.86
C GLU A 63 4.33 -3.71 16.47
N ILE A 64 3.46 -2.68 16.41
CA ILE A 64 2.96 -2.13 15.13
C ILE A 64 4.10 -1.61 14.24
N CYS A 65 5.05 -0.88 14.81
CA CYS A 65 6.15 -0.33 14.03
C CYS A 65 6.99 -1.44 13.40
N GLU A 66 7.32 -2.47 14.18
CA GLU A 66 8.08 -3.61 13.66
C GLU A 66 7.30 -4.39 12.61
N PHE A 67 5.99 -4.55 12.82
CA PHE A 67 5.12 -5.23 11.88
C PHE A 67 5.12 -4.51 10.53
N VAL A 68 4.92 -3.20 10.54
CA VAL A 68 4.87 -2.39 9.31
C VAL A 68 6.22 -2.39 8.60
N GLU A 69 7.32 -2.33 9.35
CA GLU A 69 8.66 -2.36 8.76
C GLU A 69 8.94 -3.68 8.04
N GLN A 70 8.33 -4.77 8.47
CA GLN A 70 8.46 -6.07 7.82
C GLN A 70 7.55 -6.26 6.62
N MET A 71 6.53 -5.42 6.46
CA MET A 71 5.64 -5.52 5.31
C MET A 71 6.38 -5.20 4.02
N LYS A 72 6.03 -5.93 2.97
CA LYS A 72 6.65 -5.78 1.64
C LYS A 72 5.70 -5.09 0.69
N ILE A 73 6.26 -4.25 -0.16
CA ILE A 73 5.51 -3.63 -1.25
C ILE A 73 5.44 -4.63 -2.40
N GLU A 74 4.24 -5.10 -2.73
CA GLU A 74 4.06 -6.08 -3.79
C GLU A 74 3.67 -5.46 -5.11
N ALA A 75 2.91 -4.36 -5.09
CA ALA A 75 2.44 -3.73 -6.32
C ALA A 75 2.19 -2.25 -6.11
N ILE A 76 2.39 -1.50 -7.19
CA ILE A 76 2.02 -0.09 -7.28
C ILE A 76 1.08 0.03 -8.47
N TRP A 77 -0.09 0.63 -8.25
CA TRP A 77 -1.12 0.78 -9.27
C TRP A 77 -1.36 2.24 -9.61
N LEU A 78 -1.35 2.56 -10.90
CA LEU A 78 -1.81 3.85 -11.39
C LEU A 78 -3.24 3.68 -11.91
N TRP A 79 -4.18 4.36 -11.25
CA TRP A 79 -5.60 4.35 -11.62
C TRP A 79 -5.92 5.63 -12.38
N ALA A 80 -5.58 5.65 -13.68
CA ALA A 80 -5.67 6.85 -14.52
C ALA A 80 -7.09 7.39 -14.61
N GLY A 81 -8.09 6.51 -14.73
CA GLY A 81 -9.50 6.93 -14.83
C GLY A 81 -10.04 7.58 -13.57
N GLU A 82 -9.48 7.25 -12.42
CA GLU A 82 -9.90 7.76 -11.12
C GLU A 82 -8.89 8.74 -10.52
N ASN A 83 -7.75 8.91 -11.20
CA ASN A 83 -6.68 9.83 -10.84
C ASN A 83 -6.15 9.61 -9.43
N PHE A 84 -5.83 8.36 -9.11
CA PHE A 84 -5.15 8.04 -7.86
C PHE A 84 -4.07 6.95 -8.06
N ILE A 85 -3.21 6.81 -7.06
CA ILE A 85 -2.16 5.79 -7.03
C ILE A 85 -2.38 4.96 -5.78
N SER A 86 -2.24 3.64 -5.89
CA SER A 86 -2.31 2.76 -4.73
C SER A 86 -1.04 1.93 -4.61
N VAL A 87 -0.67 1.62 -3.36
CA VAL A 87 0.49 0.79 -3.03
C VAL A 87 -0.01 -0.37 -2.18
N ASP A 88 0.24 -1.58 -2.66
CA ASP A 88 -0.19 -2.80 -1.98
C ASP A 88 0.92 -3.34 -1.09
N PHE A 89 0.62 -3.50 0.20
CA PHE A 89 1.55 -4.06 1.19
C PHE A 89 1.08 -5.42 1.66
N MET A 90 2.02 -6.35 1.83
CA MET A 90 1.74 -7.69 2.36
C MET A 90 2.79 -8.05 3.40
N ILE A 91 2.37 -8.73 4.47
CA ILE A 91 3.32 -9.14 5.52
C ILE A 91 4.12 -10.39 5.11
N ASN A 92 3.47 -11.34 4.47
CA ASN A 92 4.13 -12.55 4.00
C ASN A 92 3.43 -13.07 2.74
N PRO A 93 3.85 -12.62 1.54
CA PRO A 93 3.18 -12.99 0.29
C PRO A 93 3.14 -14.49 -0.01
N GLU A 94 4.07 -15.26 0.54
CA GLU A 94 4.12 -16.70 0.32
C GLU A 94 3.09 -17.46 1.13
N GLU A 95 2.67 -16.92 2.27
CA GLU A 95 1.76 -17.59 3.19
C GLU A 95 0.41 -16.89 3.36
N SER A 96 0.29 -15.66 2.89
CA SER A 96 -0.93 -14.85 3.02
C SER A 96 -1.20 -14.07 1.76
N ASP A 97 -2.44 -14.07 1.31
CA ASP A 97 -2.90 -13.24 0.19
C ASP A 97 -3.57 -11.95 0.66
N GLN A 98 -3.50 -11.66 1.94
CA GLN A 98 -4.13 -10.49 2.54
C GLN A 98 -3.29 -9.23 2.31
N ILE A 99 -3.92 -8.19 1.79
CA ILE A 99 -3.27 -6.96 1.35
C ILE A 99 -3.79 -5.78 2.16
N LEU A 100 -2.87 -4.89 2.57
CA LEU A 100 -3.24 -3.54 3.00
C LEU A 100 -2.89 -2.58 1.88
N CYS A 101 -3.90 -1.97 1.30
CA CYS A 101 -3.77 -1.07 0.16
C CYS A 101 -3.82 0.38 0.62
N VAL A 102 -2.74 1.13 0.38
CA VAL A 102 -2.68 2.56 0.70
C VAL A 102 -2.95 3.35 -0.57
N LYS A 103 -3.96 4.22 -0.53
CA LYS A 103 -4.35 5.04 -1.68
C LYS A 103 -3.88 6.47 -1.50
N PHE A 104 -3.23 6.99 -2.54
CA PHE A 104 -2.82 8.39 -2.66
C PHE A 104 -3.72 9.09 -3.67
N ASN A 105 -4.20 10.28 -3.33
CA ASN A 105 -5.01 11.07 -4.24
C ASN A 105 -4.15 11.81 -5.29
N ASP A 106 -4.77 12.65 -6.10
CA ASP A 106 -4.09 13.40 -7.15
C ASP A 106 -3.10 14.45 -6.63
N SER A 107 -3.20 14.81 -5.36
CA SER A 107 -2.24 15.69 -4.68
C SER A 107 -1.13 14.90 -3.97
N LEU A 108 -1.08 13.59 -4.17
CA LEU A 108 -0.12 12.66 -3.55
C LEU A 108 -0.17 12.66 -2.02
N GLU A 109 -1.37 12.86 -1.49
CA GLU A 109 -1.65 12.69 -0.07
C GLU A 109 -2.37 11.38 0.15
N VAL A 110 -2.13 10.75 1.31
CA VAL A 110 -2.81 9.50 1.64
C VAL A 110 -4.29 9.76 1.84
N GLU A 111 -5.12 9.07 1.09
CA GLU A 111 -6.58 9.19 1.16
C GLU A 111 -7.20 8.11 2.03
N SER A 112 -6.74 6.88 1.91
CA SER A 112 -7.30 5.76 2.66
C SER A 112 -6.35 4.58 2.74
N VAL A 113 -6.61 3.70 3.70
CA VAL A 113 -5.98 2.38 3.80
C VAL A 113 -7.11 1.36 3.83
N ASP A 114 -7.06 0.37 2.94
CA ASP A 114 -8.09 -0.67 2.83
C ASP A 114 -7.47 -2.06 2.94
N TRP A 115 -8.16 -2.94 3.67
CA TRP A 115 -7.78 -4.34 3.76
C TRP A 115 -8.48 -5.09 2.63
N GLU A 116 -7.70 -5.72 1.76
CA GLU A 116 -8.19 -6.47 0.60
C GLU A 116 -7.60 -7.89 0.59
N SER A 117 -8.27 -8.78 -0.11
CA SER A 117 -7.81 -10.16 -0.26
C SER A 117 -7.89 -10.65 -1.69
#